data_e9c0212d7aa7a1cb886b5a9b3824e0bc
#
_entry.id   e9c0212d7aa7a1cb886b5a9b3824e0bc
#
_cell.length_a   1.000
_cell.length_b   1.000
_cell.length_c   1.000
_cell.angle_alpha   90.00
_cell.angle_beta   90.00
_cell.angle_gamma   90.00
#
_symmetry.space_group_name_H-M   'P 1'
#
loop_
_entity.id
_entity.type
_entity.pdbx_description
1 polymer ?
#
loop_
_entity_poly.entity_id
_entity_poly.type
_entity_poly.pdbx_seq_one_letter_code
_entity_poly.pdbx_strand_id
1 'polypeptide(L)'
;QELNDDNEWIKDSLHQLIILDPKSGEEEELNQTKQLLSNREKIYNKIIKAKSILEDENGLEDLINKLLKEFEDLKFYKQPNLDEAIDTIYRTKAEIEELKIFANRKSTDLNEKTDNLETIDDRLHELRSQARKHKCEVDDLIKIKIELEKKLEELNINSSNLNELREEYKKA
;
A
#
# COMPACT_ATOMS: atom_id res chain seq x y z
N GLN A 1 -16.26 -40.08 -15.88
CA GLN A 1 -15.42 -39.52 -14.82
C GLN A 1 -14.79 -38.19 -15.27
N GLU A 2 -14.10 -38.14 -16.41
CA GLU A 2 -13.47 -36.91 -16.95
C GLU A 2 -14.45 -35.75 -17.15
N LEU A 3 -15.66 -36.01 -17.69
CA LEU A 3 -16.71 -34.99 -17.91
C LEU A 3 -17.26 -34.37 -16.61
N ASN A 4 -17.19 -35.11 -15.51
CA ASN A 4 -17.68 -34.63 -14.21
C ASN A 4 -16.60 -33.76 -13.54
N ASP A 5 -15.35 -34.13 -13.69
CA ASP A 5 -14.20 -33.40 -13.15
C ASP A 5 -14.02 -32.04 -13.85
N ASP A 6 -14.23 -31.97 -15.18
CA ASP A 6 -14.22 -30.72 -15.93
C ASP A 6 -15.36 -29.77 -15.52
N ASN A 7 -16.55 -30.31 -15.22
CA ASN A 7 -17.68 -29.52 -14.74
C ASN A 7 -17.44 -28.91 -13.36
N GLU A 8 -16.85 -29.67 -12.46
CA GLU A 8 -16.53 -29.17 -11.12
C GLU A 8 -15.44 -28.09 -11.19
N TRP A 9 -14.43 -28.28 -12.03
CA TRP A 9 -13.39 -27.29 -12.24
C TRP A 9 -13.93 -25.96 -12.82
N ILE A 10 -14.85 -26.03 -13.81
CA ILE A 10 -15.51 -24.84 -14.39
C ILE A 10 -16.30 -24.09 -13.31
N LYS A 11 -17.10 -24.80 -12.50
CA LYS A 11 -17.90 -24.21 -11.44
C LYS A 11 -17.03 -23.55 -10.39
N ASP A 12 -15.99 -24.23 -9.91
CA ASP A 12 -15.07 -23.69 -8.90
C ASP A 12 -14.32 -22.46 -9.43
N SER A 13 -13.80 -22.55 -10.65
CA SER A 13 -13.07 -21.45 -11.29
C SER A 13 -13.98 -20.22 -11.51
N LEU A 14 -15.20 -20.45 -11.98
CA LEU A 14 -16.18 -19.36 -12.15
C LEU A 14 -16.57 -18.74 -10.81
N HIS A 15 -16.79 -19.55 -9.78
CA HIS A 15 -17.11 -19.07 -8.43
C HIS A 15 -16.01 -18.17 -7.87
N GLN A 16 -14.75 -18.58 -8.02
CA GLN A 16 -13.59 -17.76 -7.60
C GLN A 16 -13.51 -16.44 -8.37
N LEU A 17 -13.77 -16.43 -9.67
CA LEU A 17 -13.76 -15.20 -10.48
C LEU A 17 -14.97 -14.29 -10.19
N ILE A 18 -16.10 -14.85 -9.79
CA ILE A 18 -17.27 -14.06 -9.34
C ILE A 18 -16.96 -13.36 -8.02
N ILE A 19 -16.36 -14.07 -7.06
CA ILE A 19 -15.98 -13.48 -5.76
C ILE A 19 -14.88 -12.44 -5.96
N LEU A 20 -13.88 -12.72 -6.79
CA LEU A 20 -12.78 -11.80 -7.07
C LEU A 20 -13.26 -10.53 -7.77
N ASP A 21 -14.26 -10.64 -8.65
CA ASP A 21 -14.83 -9.54 -9.45
C ASP A 21 -13.77 -8.61 -10.06
N PRO A 22 -12.88 -9.13 -10.94
CA PRO A 22 -11.80 -8.36 -11.53
C PRO A 22 -12.36 -7.24 -12.43
N LYS A 23 -11.69 -6.07 -12.41
CA LYS A 23 -12.06 -4.92 -13.23
C LYS A 23 -10.98 -4.61 -14.25
N SER A 24 -11.39 -4.03 -15.39
CA SER A 24 -10.44 -3.62 -16.43
C SER A 24 -9.53 -2.50 -15.93
N GLY A 25 -8.22 -2.64 -16.14
CA GLY A 25 -7.20 -1.68 -15.71
C GLY A 25 -6.93 -1.67 -14.21
N GLU A 26 -7.56 -2.57 -13.42
CA GLU A 26 -7.44 -2.59 -11.96
C GLU A 26 -6.01 -2.82 -11.51
N GLU A 27 -5.26 -3.71 -12.18
CA GLU A 27 -3.87 -3.98 -11.83
C GLU A 27 -2.99 -2.75 -11.99
N GLU A 28 -3.16 -2.01 -13.08
CA GLU A 28 -2.39 -0.78 -13.34
C GLU A 28 -2.71 0.30 -12.31
N GLU A 29 -3.98 0.54 -12.00
CA GLU A 29 -4.41 1.50 -10.96
C GLU A 29 -3.85 1.15 -9.58
N LEU A 30 -3.90 -0.13 -9.21
CA LEU A 30 -3.35 -0.61 -7.95
C LEU A 30 -1.83 -0.47 -7.90
N ASN A 31 -1.12 -0.78 -8.97
CA ASN A 31 0.34 -0.59 -9.06
C ASN A 31 0.74 0.87 -8.93
N GLN A 32 0.04 1.80 -9.59
CA GLN A 32 0.29 3.24 -9.48
C GLN A 32 0.03 3.72 -8.05
N THR A 33 -1.09 3.31 -7.45
CA THR A 33 -1.42 3.66 -6.06
C THR A 33 -0.40 3.10 -5.08
N LYS A 34 0.02 1.85 -5.26
CA LYS A 34 1.09 1.22 -4.46
C LYS A 34 2.39 2.01 -4.54
N GLN A 35 2.79 2.44 -5.74
CA GLN A 35 4.01 3.24 -5.92
C GLN A 35 3.94 4.58 -5.19
N LEU A 36 2.80 5.27 -5.28
CA LEU A 36 2.58 6.53 -4.55
C LEU A 36 2.65 6.33 -3.04
N LEU A 37 2.00 5.30 -2.51
CA LEU A 37 2.01 5.00 -1.07
C LEU A 37 3.40 4.57 -0.58
N SER A 38 4.11 3.74 -1.32
CA SER A 38 5.48 3.34 -1.00
C SER A 38 6.45 4.52 -0.97
N ASN A 39 6.33 5.46 -1.90
CA ASN A 39 7.14 6.68 -1.90
C ASN A 39 6.80 7.57 -0.69
N ARG A 40 5.51 7.67 -0.33
CA ARG A 40 5.04 8.40 0.84
C ARG A 40 5.61 7.81 2.14
N GLU A 41 5.60 6.49 2.28
CA GLU A 41 6.20 5.79 3.42
C GLU A 41 7.71 6.07 3.53
N LYS A 42 8.43 6.03 2.42
CA LYS A 42 9.87 6.38 2.39
C LYS A 42 10.12 7.81 2.85
N ILE A 43 9.28 8.76 2.40
CA ILE A 43 9.37 10.16 2.82
C ILE A 43 9.06 10.28 4.31
N TYR A 44 8.01 9.63 4.80
CA TYR A 44 7.67 9.60 6.21
C TYR A 44 8.83 9.11 7.07
N ASN A 45 9.42 7.97 6.71
CA ASN A 45 10.56 7.40 7.44
C ASN A 45 11.80 8.34 7.44
N LYS A 46 12.01 9.11 6.36
CA LYS A 46 13.07 10.13 6.32
C LYS A 46 12.77 11.32 7.24
N ILE A 47 11.52 11.76 7.29
CA ILE A 47 11.08 12.83 8.20
C ILE A 47 11.21 12.39 9.66
N ILE A 48 10.82 11.15 10.01
CA ILE A 48 10.98 10.62 11.38
C ILE A 48 12.47 10.57 11.78
N LYS A 49 13.35 10.15 10.86
CA LYS A 49 14.80 10.21 11.13
C LYS A 49 15.32 11.64 11.34
N ALA A 50 14.82 12.60 10.55
CA ALA A 50 15.18 14.01 10.75
C ALA A 50 14.70 14.54 12.10
N LYS A 51 13.47 14.18 12.53
CA LYS A 51 12.94 14.52 13.87
C LYS A 51 13.84 13.96 14.98
N SER A 52 14.24 12.71 14.89
CA SER A 52 15.15 12.07 15.84
C SER A 52 16.46 12.86 15.98
N ILE A 53 17.06 13.29 14.87
CA ILE A 53 18.27 14.12 14.89
C ILE A 53 18.03 15.48 15.57
N LEU A 54 16.82 16.04 15.45
CA LEU A 54 16.49 17.33 16.04
C LEU A 54 16.19 17.23 17.54
N GLU A 55 15.45 16.21 17.99
CA GLU A 55 14.73 16.16 19.27
C GLU A 55 15.25 15.09 20.23
N ASP A 56 15.98 14.05 19.77
CA ASP A 56 16.42 12.95 20.63
C ASP A 56 17.48 13.39 21.64
N GLU A 57 17.72 12.58 22.65
CA GLU A 57 18.77 12.72 23.62
C GLU A 57 20.14 12.84 22.87
N ASN A 58 20.84 13.93 23.05
CA ASN A 58 21.98 14.40 22.25
C ASN A 58 21.64 14.83 20.80
N GLY A 59 20.40 15.13 20.49
CA GLY A 59 19.99 15.77 19.25
C GLY A 59 20.46 17.22 19.13
N LEU A 60 20.14 17.87 18.00
CA LEU A 60 20.59 19.25 17.75
C LEU A 60 20.09 20.22 18.80
N GLU A 61 18.87 20.05 19.32
CA GLU A 61 18.34 20.91 20.38
C GLU A 61 19.13 20.80 21.67
N ASP A 62 19.49 19.60 22.07
CA ASP A 62 20.31 19.40 23.28
C ASP A 62 21.75 19.93 23.10
N LEU A 63 22.34 19.70 21.93
CA LEU A 63 23.68 20.21 21.60
C LEU A 63 23.75 21.74 21.56
N ILE A 64 22.75 22.42 20.99
CA ILE A 64 22.71 23.88 20.96
C ILE A 64 22.49 24.47 22.36
N ASN A 65 21.72 23.81 23.23
CA ASN A 65 21.53 24.21 24.61
C ASN A 65 22.82 24.04 25.43
N LYS A 66 23.57 22.95 25.23
CA LYS A 66 24.88 22.74 25.82
C LYS A 66 25.87 23.81 25.37
N LEU A 67 25.90 24.10 24.06
CA LEU A 67 26.75 25.16 23.50
C LEU A 67 26.41 26.53 24.11
N LEU A 68 25.13 26.87 24.21
CA LEU A 68 24.69 28.13 24.81
C LEU A 68 25.20 28.26 26.25
N LYS A 69 25.07 27.21 27.06
CA LYS A 69 25.54 27.19 28.42
C LYS A 69 27.04 27.46 28.52
N GLU A 70 27.86 26.81 27.70
CA GLU A 70 29.33 27.06 27.70
C GLU A 70 29.64 28.51 27.36
N PHE A 71 28.96 29.15 26.41
CA PHE A 71 29.16 30.55 26.07
C PHE A 71 28.65 31.52 27.16
N GLU A 72 27.54 31.19 27.81
CA GLU A 72 27.05 32.00 28.95
C GLU A 72 28.01 31.95 30.14
N ASP A 73 28.61 30.79 30.43
CA ASP A 73 29.58 30.64 31.49
C ASP A 73 30.87 31.49 31.22
N LEU A 74 31.24 31.71 29.93
CA LEU A 74 32.33 32.58 29.54
C LEU A 74 32.13 34.07 29.89
N LYS A 75 30.87 34.52 30.15
CA LYS A 75 30.58 35.90 30.61
C LYS A 75 31.30 36.24 31.88
N PHE A 76 31.56 35.29 32.77
CA PHE A 76 32.35 35.50 34.00
C PHE A 76 33.80 35.98 33.70
N TYR A 77 34.36 35.63 32.53
CA TYR A 77 35.74 35.93 32.16
C TYR A 77 35.87 37.24 31.37
N LYS A 78 34.77 38.04 31.21
CA LYS A 78 34.75 39.37 30.54
C LYS A 78 35.38 39.38 29.16
N GLN A 79 35.10 38.34 28.35
CA GLN A 79 35.64 38.27 26.99
C GLN A 79 34.89 39.26 26.06
N PRO A 80 35.61 40.01 25.17
CA PRO A 80 34.98 40.91 24.20
C PRO A 80 34.17 40.08 23.14
N ASN A 81 33.13 40.70 22.56
CA ASN A 81 32.31 40.16 21.47
C ASN A 81 31.54 38.86 21.80
N LEU A 82 31.41 38.52 23.06
CA LEU A 82 30.70 37.31 23.49
C LEU A 82 29.17 37.40 23.23
N ASP A 83 28.64 38.59 23.38
CA ASP A 83 27.18 38.83 23.19
C ASP A 83 26.77 38.56 21.72
N GLU A 84 27.60 38.92 20.73
CA GLU A 84 27.35 38.63 19.33
C GLU A 84 27.31 37.10 19.04
N ALA A 85 28.21 36.35 19.66
CA ALA A 85 28.19 34.88 19.57
C ALA A 85 26.95 34.27 20.19
N ILE A 86 26.56 34.74 21.38
CA ILE A 86 25.35 34.28 22.09
C ILE A 86 24.11 34.62 21.29
N ASP A 87 23.98 35.81 20.72
CA ASP A 87 22.87 36.21 19.84
C ASP A 87 22.78 35.31 18.59
N THR A 88 23.93 34.89 18.06
CA THR A 88 23.98 33.96 16.94
C THR A 88 23.46 32.56 17.34
N ILE A 89 23.81 32.09 18.55
CA ILE A 89 23.31 30.82 19.08
C ILE A 89 21.78 30.88 19.28
N TYR A 90 21.24 31.97 19.82
CA TYR A 90 19.79 32.15 19.97
C TYR A 90 19.06 32.15 18.62
N ARG A 91 19.61 32.80 17.58
CA ARG A 91 19.04 32.76 16.24
C ARG A 91 19.05 31.33 15.66
N THR A 92 20.18 30.63 15.82
CA THR A 92 20.28 29.22 15.38
C THR A 92 19.28 28.33 16.08
N LYS A 93 19.05 28.54 17.39
CA LYS A 93 18.03 27.82 18.16
C LYS A 93 16.62 28.08 17.62
N ALA A 94 16.29 29.31 17.25
CA ALA A 94 15.01 29.63 16.64
C ALA A 94 14.80 28.92 15.29
N GLU A 95 15.83 28.86 14.44
CA GLU A 95 15.78 28.15 13.18
C GLU A 95 15.61 26.61 13.37
N ILE A 96 16.25 26.04 14.39
CA ILE A 96 16.05 24.62 14.75
C ILE A 96 14.61 24.38 15.18
N GLU A 97 13.98 25.27 15.94
CA GLU A 97 12.58 25.14 16.36
C GLU A 97 11.63 25.23 15.14
N GLU A 98 11.89 26.07 14.16
CA GLU A 98 11.11 26.11 12.91
C GLU A 98 11.22 24.79 12.13
N LEU A 99 12.41 24.18 12.06
CA LEU A 99 12.62 22.87 11.44
C LEU A 99 11.84 21.76 12.18
N LYS A 100 11.78 21.80 13.52
CA LYS A 100 10.98 20.86 14.31
C LYS A 100 9.49 20.98 13.98
N ILE A 101 8.97 22.22 13.96
CA ILE A 101 7.57 22.49 13.60
C ILE A 101 7.26 21.96 12.19
N PHE A 102 8.14 22.20 11.22
CA PHE A 102 7.98 21.68 9.87
C PHE A 102 7.96 20.14 9.86
N ALA A 103 8.93 19.49 10.51
CA ALA A 103 9.03 18.03 10.54
C ALA A 103 7.81 17.40 11.23
N ASN A 104 7.34 17.99 12.33
CA ASN A 104 6.14 17.55 13.03
C ASN A 104 4.90 17.62 12.16
N ARG A 105 4.63 18.76 11.52
CA ARG A 105 3.50 18.92 10.59
C ARG A 105 3.58 17.92 9.44
N LYS A 106 4.76 17.77 8.80
CA LYS A 106 4.95 16.84 7.70
C LYS A 106 4.77 15.37 8.12
N SER A 107 5.22 14.99 9.29
CA SER A 107 5.03 13.62 9.78
C SER A 107 3.55 13.31 10.03
N THR A 108 2.79 14.26 10.55
CA THR A 108 1.33 14.12 10.75
C THR A 108 0.60 13.99 9.40
N ASP A 109 0.85 14.90 8.44
CA ASP A 109 0.26 14.88 7.10
C ASP A 109 0.53 13.54 6.36
N LEU A 110 1.69 12.95 6.59
CA LEU A 110 2.10 11.71 5.94
C LEU A 110 1.53 10.46 6.65
N ASN A 111 1.30 10.52 7.96
CA ASN A 111 0.83 9.38 8.75
C ASN A 111 -0.65 9.03 8.49
N GLU A 112 -1.50 10.03 8.23
CA GLU A 112 -2.95 9.87 8.10
C GLU A 112 -3.43 8.93 6.96
N LYS A 113 -2.57 8.44 6.07
CA LYS A 113 -2.94 7.67 4.87
C LYS A 113 -2.15 6.37 4.65
N THR A 114 -1.55 5.80 5.68
CA THR A 114 -0.64 4.65 5.52
C THR A 114 -1.38 3.29 5.52
N ASP A 115 -2.66 3.25 5.88
CA ASP A 115 -3.40 2.00 6.15
C ASP A 115 -3.75 1.15 4.91
N ASN A 116 -3.46 1.61 3.70
CA ASN A 116 -3.95 0.95 2.47
C ASN A 116 -2.91 0.13 1.69
N LEU A 117 -1.63 0.09 2.09
CA LEU A 117 -0.61 -0.60 1.29
C LEU A 117 -0.78 -2.13 1.33
N GLU A 118 -1.04 -2.68 2.50
CA GLU A 118 -1.26 -4.12 2.70
C GLU A 118 -2.50 -4.61 1.94
N THR A 119 -3.59 -3.88 2.01
CA THR A 119 -4.83 -4.22 1.28
C THR A 119 -4.66 -4.18 -0.24
N ILE A 120 -3.82 -3.25 -0.75
CA ILE A 120 -3.49 -3.17 -2.17
C ILE A 120 -2.61 -4.36 -2.57
N ASP A 121 -1.64 -4.75 -1.76
CA ASP A 121 -0.78 -5.90 -2.01
C ASP A 121 -1.56 -7.21 -2.00
N ASP A 122 -2.47 -7.39 -1.05
CA ASP A 122 -3.35 -8.55 -0.99
C ASP A 122 -4.22 -8.62 -2.25
N ARG A 123 -4.82 -7.51 -2.65
CA ARG A 123 -5.66 -7.45 -3.85
C ARG A 123 -4.87 -7.76 -5.13
N LEU A 124 -3.69 -7.20 -5.29
CA LEU A 124 -2.78 -7.52 -6.40
C LEU A 124 -2.37 -8.99 -6.40
N HIS A 125 -2.12 -9.55 -5.21
CA HIS A 125 -1.77 -10.97 -5.08
C HIS A 125 -2.91 -11.89 -5.53
N GLU A 126 -4.15 -11.61 -5.12
CA GLU A 126 -5.35 -12.35 -5.51
C GLU A 126 -5.56 -12.31 -7.03
N LEU A 127 -5.54 -11.11 -7.64
CA LEU A 127 -5.69 -10.92 -9.07
C LEU A 127 -4.63 -11.71 -9.86
N ARG A 128 -3.36 -11.56 -9.50
CA ARG A 128 -2.23 -12.26 -10.14
C ARG A 128 -2.26 -13.77 -9.91
N SER A 129 -2.77 -14.21 -8.76
CA SER A 129 -2.94 -15.64 -8.47
C SER A 129 -3.94 -16.28 -9.43
N GLN A 130 -5.08 -15.64 -9.65
CA GLN A 130 -6.09 -16.12 -10.60
C GLN A 130 -5.59 -16.02 -12.05
N ALA A 131 -4.89 -14.95 -12.42
CA ALA A 131 -4.28 -14.82 -13.75
C ALA A 131 -3.30 -15.96 -14.05
N ARG A 132 -2.45 -16.31 -13.08
CA ARG A 132 -1.54 -17.49 -13.22
C ARG A 132 -2.31 -18.81 -13.32
N LYS A 133 -3.36 -19.00 -12.52
CA LYS A 133 -4.21 -20.20 -12.57
C LYS A 133 -4.81 -20.39 -13.96
N HIS A 134 -5.26 -19.30 -14.58
CA HIS A 134 -5.88 -19.31 -15.90
C HIS A 134 -4.89 -19.08 -17.07
N LYS A 135 -3.58 -18.88 -16.77
CA LYS A 135 -2.50 -18.65 -17.74
C LYS A 135 -2.80 -17.46 -18.67
N CYS A 136 -3.29 -16.36 -18.11
CA CYS A 136 -3.64 -15.14 -18.82
C CYS A 136 -3.12 -13.90 -18.07
N GLU A 137 -3.26 -12.73 -18.70
CA GLU A 137 -3.04 -11.45 -18.02
C GLU A 137 -4.23 -11.11 -17.11
N VAL A 138 -4.02 -10.22 -16.12
CA VAL A 138 -5.07 -9.85 -15.15
C VAL A 138 -6.29 -9.25 -15.85
N ASP A 139 -6.10 -8.41 -16.85
CA ASP A 139 -7.19 -7.79 -17.62
C ASP A 139 -8.02 -8.81 -18.43
N ASP A 140 -7.44 -9.95 -18.78
CA ASP A 140 -8.14 -11.02 -19.49
C ASP A 140 -9.02 -11.88 -18.57
N LEU A 141 -8.88 -11.79 -17.25
CA LEU A 141 -9.73 -12.52 -16.30
C LEU A 141 -11.23 -12.27 -16.52
N ILE A 142 -11.59 -11.08 -16.94
CA ILE A 142 -12.98 -10.72 -17.27
C ILE A 142 -13.48 -11.55 -18.46
N LYS A 143 -12.66 -11.72 -19.49
CA LYS A 143 -12.99 -12.54 -20.65
C LYS A 143 -13.13 -14.02 -20.27
N ILE A 144 -12.19 -14.50 -19.45
CA ILE A 144 -12.22 -15.89 -18.92
C ILE A 144 -13.50 -16.12 -18.12
N LYS A 145 -13.91 -15.17 -17.26
CA LYS A 145 -15.17 -15.25 -16.52
C LYS A 145 -16.37 -15.44 -17.45
N ILE A 146 -16.47 -14.59 -18.48
CA ILE A 146 -17.55 -14.65 -19.48
C ILE A 146 -17.53 -15.99 -20.25
N GLU A 147 -16.35 -16.49 -20.61
CA GLU A 147 -16.21 -17.78 -21.30
C GLU A 147 -16.64 -18.96 -20.42
N LEU A 148 -16.28 -18.93 -19.14
CA LEU A 148 -16.70 -19.97 -18.19
C LEU A 148 -18.19 -19.92 -17.91
N GLU A 149 -18.82 -18.74 -17.84
CA GLU A 149 -20.27 -18.57 -17.74
C GLU A 149 -20.97 -19.23 -18.93
N LYS A 150 -20.55 -18.94 -20.16
CA LYS A 150 -21.12 -19.55 -21.36
C LYS A 150 -20.97 -21.08 -21.40
N LYS A 151 -19.77 -21.56 -21.05
CA LYS A 151 -19.54 -23.02 -20.99
C LYS A 151 -20.45 -23.70 -19.97
N LEU A 152 -20.66 -23.08 -18.81
CA LEU A 152 -21.53 -23.62 -17.79
C LEU A 152 -22.99 -23.66 -18.24
N GLU A 153 -23.47 -22.62 -18.94
CA GLU A 153 -24.82 -22.60 -19.55
C GLU A 153 -24.99 -23.72 -20.58
N GLU A 154 -24.05 -23.89 -21.49
CA GLU A 154 -24.07 -24.96 -22.50
C GLU A 154 -24.13 -26.35 -21.86
N LEU A 155 -23.35 -26.57 -20.81
CA LEU A 155 -23.34 -27.84 -20.07
C LEU A 155 -24.68 -28.11 -19.36
N ASN A 156 -25.29 -27.08 -18.78
CA ASN A 156 -26.59 -27.19 -18.14
C ASN A 156 -27.70 -27.53 -19.16
N ILE A 157 -27.71 -26.88 -20.32
CA ILE A 157 -28.65 -27.16 -21.40
C ILE A 157 -28.50 -28.60 -21.91
N ASN A 158 -27.25 -29.03 -22.14
CA ASN A 158 -27.00 -30.40 -22.62
C ASN A 158 -27.40 -31.46 -21.59
N SER A 159 -27.18 -31.20 -20.30
CA SER A 159 -27.61 -32.13 -19.23
C SER A 159 -29.13 -32.23 -19.13
N SER A 160 -29.84 -31.11 -19.32
CA SER A 160 -31.30 -31.09 -19.34
C SER A 160 -31.86 -31.88 -20.52
N ASN A 161 -31.35 -31.65 -21.73
CA ASN A 161 -31.74 -32.36 -22.94
C ASN A 161 -31.49 -33.88 -22.84
N LEU A 162 -30.35 -34.28 -22.26
CA LEU A 162 -30.02 -35.70 -22.04
C LEU A 162 -30.98 -36.36 -21.04
N ASN A 163 -31.40 -35.65 -20.03
CA ASN A 163 -32.40 -36.18 -19.07
C ASN A 163 -33.78 -36.30 -19.69
N GLU A 164 -34.20 -35.34 -20.49
CA GLU A 164 -35.44 -35.42 -21.24
C GLU A 164 -35.48 -36.62 -22.19
N LEU A 165 -34.44 -36.82 -23.00
CA LEU A 165 -34.26 -37.94 -23.87
C LEU A 165 -34.27 -39.29 -23.13
N ARG A 166 -33.64 -39.37 -21.98
CA ARG A 166 -33.63 -40.58 -21.14
C ARG A 166 -35.05 -40.90 -20.59
N GLU A 167 -35.79 -39.89 -20.22
CA GLU A 167 -37.18 -40.08 -19.75
C GLU A 167 -38.13 -40.50 -20.91
N GLU A 168 -37.92 -39.95 -22.11
CA GLU A 168 -38.66 -40.38 -23.30
C GLU A 168 -38.34 -41.83 -23.66
N TYR A 169 -37.05 -42.24 -23.57
CA TYR A 169 -36.65 -43.62 -23.86
C TYR A 169 -37.18 -44.64 -22.84
N LYS A 170 -37.41 -44.24 -21.59
CA LYS A 170 -38.02 -45.08 -20.56
C LYS A 170 -39.53 -45.23 -20.70
N LYS A 171 -40.19 -44.34 -21.44
CA LYS A 171 -41.64 -44.35 -21.66
C LYS A 171 -42.03 -45.08 -22.97
N ALA A 172 -41.12 -45.35 -23.89
CA ALA A 172 -41.28 -46.10 -25.09
C ALA A 172 -40.98 -47.59 -24.84
#